data_a07a2ef6b4ef2cbe3bb86699de0bf435
#
_entry.id   a07a2ef6b4ef2cbe3bb86699de0bf435
#
_cell.length_a   1.000
_cell.length_b   1.000
_cell.length_c   1.000
_cell.angle_alpha   90.00
_cell.angle_beta   90.00
_cell.angle_gamma   90.00
#
_symmetry.space_group_name_H-M   'P 1'
#
loop_
_entity.id
_entity.type
_entity.pdbx_description
1 polymer ?
#
loop_
_entity_poly.entity_id
_entity_poly.type
_entity_poly.pdbx_seq_one_letter_code
_entity_poly.pdbx_strand_id
1 'polypeptide(L)'
;ISEFINQVDLVTYEFENIPFETLNEINKFKPVLPKPSVNRLIQHRLAEKDFVNKLNIRTTRYVTIEKKSDIDALEDFLPGILKTTTLGYDGKGQYPIKLSEDINSLNIDFSKGYILEKLVKLKKEISIIITRFSNNRYEIYEPIENTHEDQILKYSKIPAEINEKIFNQSKDWAMLIAEELKYVGTLCVEFFIDRNDNLYVNEIAPRVHNSGHLTINAFNVSQFENHVRAVCGLEQIPLKKISNAKMMNLLGDQITHYRNVQKFNDNEFFFDYLKKDIKEKRKMGHITTLV
;
A
#
# COMPACT_ATOMS: atom_id res chain seq x y z
N ILE A 1 -14.25 23.12 7.90
CA ILE A 1 -13.12 23.31 6.95
C ILE A 1 -12.46 24.68 7.18
N SER A 2 -13.20 25.77 7.21
CA SER A 2 -12.63 27.14 7.32
C SER A 2 -11.74 27.32 8.56
N GLU A 3 -12.15 26.85 9.75
CA GLU A 3 -11.33 26.91 10.95
C GLU A 3 -10.03 26.11 10.80
N PHE A 4 -10.10 24.91 10.24
CA PHE A 4 -8.94 24.06 9.98
C PHE A 4 -7.94 24.72 9.02
N ILE A 5 -8.42 25.27 7.91
CA ILE A 5 -7.59 25.93 6.87
C ILE A 5 -6.79 27.09 7.45
N ASN A 6 -7.35 27.84 8.41
CA ASN A 6 -6.68 28.98 9.04
C ASN A 6 -5.54 28.60 9.97
N GLN A 7 -5.44 27.32 10.37
CA GLN A 7 -4.43 26.81 11.31
C GLN A 7 -3.26 26.11 10.63
N VAL A 8 -3.29 25.93 9.31
CA VAL A 8 -2.30 25.16 8.57
C VAL A 8 -1.79 25.89 7.33
N ASP A 9 -0.58 25.59 6.91
CA ASP A 9 0.01 26.13 5.67
C ASP A 9 -0.15 25.15 4.51
N LEU A 10 -0.18 23.87 4.81
CA LEU A 10 -0.28 22.78 3.85
C LEU A 10 -1.01 21.61 4.49
N VAL A 11 -1.68 20.78 3.71
CA VAL A 11 -2.36 19.56 4.17
C VAL A 11 -1.76 18.34 3.49
N THR A 12 -1.49 17.33 4.30
CA THR A 12 -1.17 15.98 3.83
C THR A 12 -2.04 14.97 4.57
N TYR A 13 -2.06 13.72 4.12
CA TYR A 13 -2.89 12.68 4.71
C TYR A 13 -2.15 11.34 4.77
N GLU A 14 -2.49 10.55 5.75
CA GLU A 14 -2.01 9.18 5.96
C GLU A 14 -3.11 8.14 5.68
N PHE A 15 -4.37 8.58 5.62
CA PHE A 15 -5.53 7.73 5.38
C PHE A 15 -6.10 7.99 3.99
N GLU A 16 -6.11 6.97 3.12
CA GLU A 16 -6.47 7.10 1.71
C GLU A 16 -7.98 7.24 1.45
N ASN A 17 -8.84 6.80 2.39
CA ASN A 17 -10.30 6.82 2.20
C ASN A 17 -10.95 8.17 2.62
N ILE A 18 -10.21 9.27 2.51
CA ILE A 18 -10.77 10.62 2.67
C ILE A 18 -11.58 10.96 1.41
N PRO A 19 -12.82 11.46 1.53
CA PRO A 19 -13.62 11.85 0.38
C PRO A 19 -12.88 12.88 -0.50
N PHE A 20 -12.85 12.61 -1.80
CA PHE A 20 -12.19 13.50 -2.78
C PHE A 20 -12.69 14.95 -2.67
N GLU A 21 -14.01 15.13 -2.50
CA GLU A 21 -14.65 16.44 -2.41
C GLU A 21 -14.07 17.25 -1.25
N THR A 22 -13.81 16.61 -0.11
CA THR A 22 -13.20 17.27 1.07
C THR A 22 -11.78 17.73 0.77
N LEU A 23 -10.94 16.86 0.20
CA LEU A 23 -9.58 17.22 -0.17
C LEU A 23 -9.55 18.31 -1.25
N ASN A 24 -10.43 18.20 -2.23
CA ASN A 24 -10.53 19.17 -3.32
C ASN A 24 -11.02 20.54 -2.85
N GLU A 25 -11.95 20.58 -1.89
CA GLU A 25 -12.40 21.85 -1.28
C GLU A 25 -11.25 22.51 -0.50
N ILE A 26 -10.51 21.76 0.31
CA ILE A 26 -9.34 22.27 1.04
C ILE A 26 -8.29 22.80 0.06
N ASN A 27 -8.06 22.08 -1.05
CA ASN A 27 -7.03 22.42 -2.04
C ASN A 27 -7.28 23.74 -2.78
N LYS A 28 -8.49 24.31 -2.68
CA LYS A 28 -8.77 25.66 -3.21
C LYS A 28 -8.12 26.77 -2.37
N PHE A 29 -7.81 26.50 -1.11
CA PHE A 29 -7.31 27.50 -0.16
C PHE A 29 -5.89 27.18 0.33
N LYS A 30 -5.55 25.93 0.50
CA LYS A 30 -4.25 25.45 0.98
C LYS A 30 -3.78 24.27 0.15
N PRO A 31 -2.48 24.15 -0.18
CA PRO A 31 -1.97 23.01 -0.91
C PRO A 31 -2.31 21.70 -0.20
N VAL A 32 -2.83 20.71 -0.94
CA VAL A 32 -3.01 19.34 -0.48
C VAL A 32 -2.05 18.46 -1.26
N LEU A 33 -1.14 17.79 -0.53
CA LEU A 33 -0.14 16.89 -1.11
C LEU A 33 -0.16 15.53 -0.40
N PRO A 34 -0.25 14.43 -1.15
CA PRO A 34 -0.41 14.34 -2.61
C PRO A 34 -1.70 15.01 -3.12
N LYS A 35 -1.73 15.36 -4.41
CA LYS A 35 -2.89 16.06 -4.99
C LYS A 35 -4.19 15.25 -4.83
N PRO A 36 -5.33 15.90 -4.59
CA PRO A 36 -6.63 15.22 -4.47
C PRO A 36 -6.97 14.30 -5.66
N SER A 37 -6.56 14.70 -6.89
CA SER A 37 -6.78 13.89 -8.09
C SER A 37 -6.07 12.55 -8.06
N VAL A 38 -4.91 12.45 -7.41
CA VAL A 38 -4.20 11.19 -7.21
C VAL A 38 -5.01 10.29 -6.29
N ASN A 39 -5.47 10.83 -5.16
CA ASN A 39 -6.27 10.08 -4.21
C ASN A 39 -7.56 9.54 -4.86
N ARG A 40 -8.28 10.38 -5.62
CA ARG A 40 -9.48 9.99 -6.38
C ARG A 40 -9.21 8.84 -7.35
N LEU A 41 -8.09 8.89 -8.08
CA LEU A 41 -7.70 7.84 -9.03
C LEU A 41 -7.48 6.50 -8.32
N ILE A 42 -6.70 6.53 -7.24
CA ILE A 42 -6.27 5.32 -6.53
C ILE A 42 -7.40 4.73 -5.66
N GLN A 43 -8.31 5.57 -5.14
CA GLN A 43 -9.48 5.08 -4.38
C GLN A 43 -10.41 4.18 -5.20
N HIS A 44 -10.33 4.22 -6.53
CA HIS A 44 -11.17 3.43 -7.41
C HIS A 44 -10.35 2.35 -8.12
N ARG A 45 -10.44 1.13 -7.66
CA ARG A 45 -9.63 -0.02 -8.09
C ARG A 45 -9.59 -0.24 -9.61
N LEU A 46 -10.73 -0.06 -10.30
CA LEU A 46 -10.77 -0.14 -11.76
C LEU A 46 -9.94 1.00 -12.42
N ALA A 47 -10.10 2.23 -11.94
CA ALA A 47 -9.37 3.38 -12.47
C ALA A 47 -7.85 3.25 -12.22
N GLU A 48 -7.46 2.74 -11.05
CA GLU A 48 -6.06 2.44 -10.70
C GLU A 48 -5.47 1.41 -11.68
N LYS A 49 -6.16 0.29 -11.92
CA LYS A 49 -5.68 -0.75 -12.83
C LYS A 49 -5.64 -0.28 -14.29
N ASP A 50 -6.63 0.49 -14.73
CA ASP A 50 -6.64 1.10 -16.05
C ASP A 50 -5.47 2.09 -16.22
N PHE A 51 -5.16 2.87 -15.19
CA PHE A 51 -4.01 3.76 -15.16
C PHE A 51 -2.70 2.98 -15.28
N VAL A 52 -2.51 1.93 -14.49
CA VAL A 52 -1.32 1.06 -14.55
C VAL A 52 -1.15 0.43 -15.94
N ASN A 53 -2.24 -0.08 -16.54
CA ASN A 53 -2.21 -0.68 -17.87
C ASN A 53 -1.87 0.34 -18.98
N LYS A 54 -2.33 1.60 -18.88
CA LYS A 54 -1.98 2.70 -19.81
C LYS A 54 -0.49 2.99 -19.83
N LEU A 55 0.22 2.70 -18.75
CA LEU A 55 1.68 2.83 -18.66
C LEU A 55 2.41 1.60 -19.22
N ASN A 56 1.71 0.63 -19.82
CA ASN A 56 2.26 -0.67 -20.23
C ASN A 56 2.88 -1.46 -19.07
N ILE A 57 2.43 -1.22 -17.86
CA ILE A 57 2.81 -1.95 -16.66
C ILE A 57 1.79 -3.07 -16.43
N ARG A 58 2.28 -4.28 -16.14
CA ARG A 58 1.41 -5.43 -15.86
C ARG A 58 0.72 -5.29 -14.50
N THR A 59 -0.59 -5.52 -14.49
CA THR A 59 -1.38 -5.80 -13.27
C THR A 59 -2.07 -7.15 -13.41
N THR A 60 -2.69 -7.67 -12.35
CA THR A 60 -3.52 -8.88 -12.44
C THR A 60 -4.59 -8.71 -13.50
N ARG A 61 -4.89 -9.76 -14.28
CA ARG A 61 -6.02 -9.73 -15.22
C ARG A 61 -7.30 -9.47 -14.45
N TYR A 62 -8.12 -8.57 -14.93
CA TYR A 62 -9.38 -8.18 -14.29
C TYR A 62 -10.48 -7.93 -15.31
N VAL A 63 -11.71 -8.00 -14.83
CA VAL A 63 -12.91 -7.67 -15.59
C VAL A 63 -13.94 -7.05 -14.65
N THR A 64 -14.72 -6.09 -15.15
CA THR A 64 -15.80 -5.46 -14.38
C THR A 64 -16.97 -6.43 -14.23
N ILE A 65 -17.57 -6.47 -13.05
CA ILE A 65 -18.74 -7.27 -12.72
C ILE A 65 -19.89 -6.34 -12.30
N GLU A 66 -20.93 -6.31 -13.08
CA GLU A 66 -22.12 -5.48 -12.83
C GLU A 66 -23.27 -6.27 -12.20
N LYS A 67 -23.33 -7.57 -12.52
CA LYS A 67 -24.34 -8.48 -12.01
C LYS A 67 -23.77 -9.89 -11.85
N LYS A 68 -24.48 -10.72 -11.11
CA LYS A 68 -24.10 -12.09 -10.80
C LYS A 68 -23.85 -12.95 -12.05
N SER A 69 -24.73 -12.88 -13.05
CA SER A 69 -24.60 -13.66 -14.28
C SER A 69 -23.37 -13.32 -15.12
N ASP A 70 -22.68 -12.22 -14.87
CA ASP A 70 -21.44 -11.90 -15.57
C ASP A 70 -20.34 -12.90 -15.22
N ILE A 71 -20.35 -13.45 -14.00
CA ILE A 71 -19.34 -14.42 -13.53
C ILE A 71 -19.50 -15.77 -14.22
N ASP A 72 -20.71 -16.17 -14.56
CA ASP A 72 -20.98 -17.45 -15.22
C ASP A 72 -20.30 -17.58 -16.58
N ALA A 73 -20.04 -16.46 -17.25
CA ALA A 73 -19.36 -16.38 -18.54
C ALA A 73 -17.81 -16.26 -18.43
N LEU A 74 -17.26 -16.27 -17.21
CA LEU A 74 -15.85 -15.91 -16.95
C LEU A 74 -15.02 -17.06 -16.39
N GLU A 75 -15.23 -18.29 -16.89
CA GLU A 75 -14.46 -19.49 -16.47
C GLU A 75 -12.94 -19.26 -16.54
N ASP A 76 -12.45 -18.52 -17.54
CA ASP A 76 -11.05 -18.18 -17.69
C ASP A 76 -10.48 -17.32 -16.55
N PHE A 77 -11.31 -16.65 -15.76
CA PHE A 77 -10.91 -15.84 -14.61
C PHE A 77 -10.93 -16.64 -13.32
N LEU A 78 -11.49 -17.86 -13.32
CA LEU A 78 -11.55 -18.69 -12.12
C LEU A 78 -10.31 -19.62 -12.01
N PRO A 79 -9.83 -19.93 -10.81
CA PRO A 79 -10.20 -19.23 -9.59
C PRO A 79 -9.79 -17.76 -9.63
N GLY A 80 -10.60 -16.90 -9.00
CA GLY A 80 -10.41 -15.45 -8.98
C GLY A 80 -10.75 -14.85 -7.62
N ILE A 81 -10.58 -13.54 -7.50
CA ILE A 81 -10.98 -12.76 -6.32
C ILE A 81 -11.92 -11.65 -6.80
N LEU A 82 -13.16 -11.70 -6.34
CA LEU A 82 -14.13 -10.62 -6.54
C LEU A 82 -13.84 -9.53 -5.52
N LYS A 83 -13.62 -8.30 -6.00
CA LYS A 83 -13.26 -7.15 -5.14
C LYS A 83 -14.21 -5.99 -5.39
N THR A 84 -14.61 -5.29 -4.31
CA THR A 84 -15.30 -4.00 -4.47
C THR A 84 -14.39 -3.00 -5.17
N THR A 85 -14.96 -2.13 -6.02
CA THR A 85 -14.18 -1.09 -6.72
C THR A 85 -13.69 0.00 -5.80
N THR A 86 -14.32 0.19 -4.64
CA THR A 86 -13.99 1.23 -3.65
C THR A 86 -14.04 0.67 -2.22
N LEU A 87 -13.42 1.35 -1.26
CA LEU A 87 -13.49 1.09 0.19
C LEU A 87 -13.01 -0.30 0.64
N GLY A 88 -12.24 -1.03 -0.18
CA GLY A 88 -11.63 -2.29 0.19
C GLY A 88 -10.25 -2.08 0.84
N TYR A 89 -10.02 -2.67 2.04
CA TYR A 89 -8.74 -2.65 2.74
C TYR A 89 -8.62 -3.86 3.70
N ASP A 90 -7.41 -4.31 3.99
CA ASP A 90 -7.14 -5.44 4.92
C ASP A 90 -8.11 -6.63 4.68
N GLY A 91 -8.31 -7.04 3.43
CA GLY A 91 -9.21 -8.14 3.02
C GLY A 91 -10.70 -7.83 3.01
N LYS A 92 -11.14 -6.66 3.45
CA LYS A 92 -12.55 -6.26 3.37
C LYS A 92 -12.97 -6.00 1.92
N GLY A 93 -14.16 -6.48 1.57
CA GLY A 93 -14.70 -6.36 0.20
C GLY A 93 -13.98 -7.24 -0.81
N GLN A 94 -13.30 -8.30 -0.36
CA GLN A 94 -12.65 -9.31 -1.19
C GLN A 94 -13.26 -10.67 -0.95
N TYR A 95 -13.68 -11.35 -2.02
CA TYR A 95 -14.38 -12.62 -1.98
C TYR A 95 -13.68 -13.61 -2.92
N PRO A 96 -13.00 -14.64 -2.40
CA PRO A 96 -12.43 -15.69 -3.23
C PRO A 96 -13.54 -16.46 -3.94
N ILE A 97 -13.46 -16.60 -5.26
CA ILE A 97 -14.37 -17.35 -6.11
C ILE A 97 -13.57 -18.48 -6.77
N LYS A 98 -13.85 -19.72 -6.41
CA LYS A 98 -13.19 -20.89 -7.01
C LYS A 98 -13.98 -21.41 -8.21
N LEU A 99 -15.29 -21.50 -8.04
CA LEU A 99 -16.26 -21.90 -9.06
C LEU A 99 -17.32 -20.82 -9.20
N SER A 100 -18.00 -20.72 -10.34
CA SER A 100 -19.02 -19.71 -10.57
C SER A 100 -20.16 -19.79 -9.54
N GLU A 101 -20.48 -21.00 -9.07
CA GLU A 101 -21.55 -21.23 -8.10
C GLU A 101 -21.24 -20.63 -6.72
N ASP A 102 -19.97 -20.41 -6.36
CA ASP A 102 -19.56 -19.84 -5.08
C ASP A 102 -20.22 -18.47 -4.82
N ILE A 103 -20.48 -17.71 -5.89
CA ILE A 103 -21.17 -16.43 -5.83
C ILE A 103 -22.56 -16.53 -5.20
N ASN A 104 -23.20 -17.71 -5.29
CA ASN A 104 -24.55 -17.95 -4.77
C ASN A 104 -24.60 -17.92 -3.23
N SER A 105 -23.49 -18.25 -2.59
CA SER A 105 -23.35 -18.26 -1.12
C SER A 105 -23.03 -16.89 -0.54
N LEU A 106 -22.67 -15.90 -1.40
CA LEU A 106 -22.24 -14.59 -0.97
C LEU A 106 -23.37 -13.58 -1.00
N ASN A 107 -23.48 -12.81 0.08
CA ASN A 107 -24.41 -11.67 0.13
C ASN A 107 -23.74 -10.44 -0.48
N ILE A 108 -23.85 -10.29 -1.81
CA ILE A 108 -23.18 -9.23 -2.58
C ILE A 108 -24.21 -8.22 -3.08
N ASP A 109 -23.95 -6.97 -2.77
CA ASP A 109 -24.69 -5.82 -3.30
C ASP A 109 -23.98 -5.27 -4.53
N PHE A 110 -24.41 -5.71 -5.71
CA PHE A 110 -23.79 -5.32 -6.99
C PHE A 110 -23.90 -3.83 -7.31
N SER A 111 -24.72 -3.05 -6.59
CA SER A 111 -24.78 -1.59 -6.76
C SER A 111 -23.47 -0.88 -6.38
N LYS A 112 -22.59 -1.55 -5.61
CA LYS A 112 -21.28 -1.02 -5.20
C LYS A 112 -20.19 -1.09 -6.26
N GLY A 113 -20.44 -1.78 -7.38
CA GLY A 113 -19.46 -2.06 -8.41
C GLY A 113 -18.37 -3.04 -7.95
N TYR A 114 -18.02 -3.97 -8.82
CA TYR A 114 -17.00 -5.00 -8.54
C TYR A 114 -16.08 -5.22 -9.73
N ILE A 115 -14.89 -5.71 -9.44
CA ILE A 115 -14.02 -6.34 -10.43
C ILE A 115 -13.74 -7.78 -10.00
N LEU A 116 -13.64 -8.70 -10.97
CA LEU A 116 -13.10 -10.04 -10.77
C LEU A 116 -11.66 -10.05 -11.24
N GLU A 117 -10.74 -10.31 -10.32
CA GLU A 117 -9.32 -10.47 -10.64
C GLU A 117 -8.96 -11.95 -10.71
N LYS A 118 -8.24 -12.35 -11.76
CA LYS A 118 -7.69 -13.70 -11.84
C LYS A 118 -6.69 -13.94 -10.71
N LEU A 119 -6.83 -15.07 -10.02
CA LEU A 119 -5.91 -15.43 -8.94
C LEU A 119 -4.49 -15.66 -9.50
N VAL A 120 -3.51 -14.95 -8.97
CA VAL A 120 -2.10 -15.14 -9.28
C VAL A 120 -1.55 -16.34 -8.49
N LYS A 121 -0.83 -17.24 -9.16
CA LYS A 121 -0.08 -18.31 -8.50
C LYS A 121 1.15 -17.70 -7.82
N LEU A 122 0.93 -17.14 -6.65
CA LEU A 122 1.88 -16.33 -5.92
C LEU A 122 3.13 -17.11 -5.53
N LYS A 123 4.32 -16.50 -5.75
CA LYS A 123 5.62 -16.92 -5.23
C LYS A 123 6.03 -16.00 -4.08
N LYS A 124 5.93 -14.69 -4.27
CA LYS A 124 6.27 -13.66 -3.29
C LYS A 124 5.40 -12.40 -3.47
N GLU A 125 5.31 -11.64 -2.40
CA GLU A 125 4.81 -10.27 -2.41
C GLU A 125 5.94 -9.33 -2.04
N ILE A 126 6.06 -8.22 -2.78
CA ILE A 126 7.03 -7.16 -2.46
C ILE A 126 6.37 -5.80 -2.53
N SER A 127 6.99 -4.83 -1.90
CA SER A 127 6.61 -3.42 -2.03
C SER A 127 7.83 -2.55 -2.28
N ILE A 128 7.62 -1.47 -3.04
CA ILE A 128 8.56 -0.38 -3.24
C ILE A 128 8.02 0.86 -2.53
N ILE A 129 8.78 1.38 -1.59
CA ILE A 129 8.53 2.70 -1.00
C ILE A 129 9.35 3.71 -1.80
N ILE A 130 8.68 4.69 -2.37
CA ILE A 130 9.29 5.74 -3.16
C ILE A 130 8.79 7.10 -2.71
N THR A 131 9.71 8.05 -2.56
CA THR A 131 9.39 9.46 -2.33
C THR A 131 9.80 10.27 -3.54
N ARG A 132 8.87 11.03 -4.11
CA ARG A 132 9.13 11.98 -5.17
C ARG A 132 9.01 13.40 -4.64
N PHE A 133 10.02 14.21 -4.91
CA PHE A 133 10.09 15.62 -4.55
C PHE A 133 9.56 16.52 -5.67
N SER A 134 9.19 17.75 -5.36
CA SER A 134 8.66 18.70 -6.33
C SER A 134 9.65 19.06 -7.45
N ASN A 135 10.96 18.89 -7.19
CA ASN A 135 12.05 19.12 -8.15
C ASN A 135 12.34 17.90 -9.06
N ASN A 136 11.44 16.93 -9.12
CA ASN A 136 11.56 15.67 -9.86
C ASN A 136 12.72 14.75 -9.41
N ARG A 137 13.22 14.93 -8.21
CA ARG A 137 14.15 13.98 -7.58
C ARG A 137 13.38 12.91 -6.85
N TYR A 138 14.04 11.76 -6.66
CA TYR A 138 13.46 10.57 -6.02
C TYR A 138 14.36 10.01 -4.95
N GLU A 139 13.76 9.48 -3.89
CA GLU A 139 14.40 8.55 -2.96
C GLU A 139 13.60 7.24 -2.97
N ILE A 140 14.29 6.14 -3.25
CA ILE A 140 13.66 4.83 -3.44
C ILE A 140 14.34 3.84 -2.52
N TYR A 141 13.57 3.27 -1.60
CA TYR A 141 14.05 2.20 -0.74
C TYR A 141 14.21 0.90 -1.53
N GLU A 142 15.12 0.04 -1.08
CA GLU A 142 15.23 -1.31 -1.65
C GLU A 142 13.89 -2.05 -1.56
N PRO A 143 13.60 -2.99 -2.46
CA PRO A 143 12.38 -3.78 -2.38
C PRO A 143 12.23 -4.48 -1.03
N ILE A 144 11.04 -4.40 -0.47
CA ILE A 144 10.66 -4.99 0.81
C ILE A 144 9.84 -6.24 0.50
N GLU A 145 10.23 -7.39 1.02
CA GLU A 145 9.46 -8.63 0.94
C GLU A 145 8.40 -8.65 2.05
N ASN A 146 7.17 -8.97 1.69
CA ASN A 146 6.01 -8.95 2.58
C ASN A 146 5.41 -10.36 2.73
N THR A 147 4.95 -10.67 3.93
CA THR A 147 4.19 -11.88 4.23
C THR A 147 2.89 -11.49 4.89
N HIS A 148 1.77 -11.89 4.25
CA HIS A 148 0.43 -11.69 4.79
C HIS A 148 -0.07 -12.98 5.43
N GLU A 149 -0.74 -12.83 6.58
CA GLU A 149 -1.52 -13.87 7.24
C GLU A 149 -2.96 -13.38 7.33
N ASP A 150 -3.92 -14.19 6.90
CA ASP A 150 -5.34 -13.81 6.85
C ASP A 150 -5.58 -12.45 6.15
N GLN A 151 -4.86 -12.18 5.06
CA GLN A 151 -4.91 -10.93 4.27
C GLN A 151 -4.42 -9.68 5.02
N ILE A 152 -3.74 -9.84 6.16
CA ILE A 152 -3.16 -8.76 6.94
C ILE A 152 -1.63 -8.88 6.89
N LEU A 153 -0.94 -7.79 6.58
CA LEU A 153 0.52 -7.76 6.59
C LEU A 153 1.05 -8.14 7.99
N LYS A 154 1.76 -9.25 8.07
CA LYS A 154 2.34 -9.76 9.31
C LYS A 154 3.82 -9.47 9.42
N TYR A 155 4.57 -9.77 8.36
CA TYR A 155 6.03 -9.58 8.34
C TYR A 155 6.45 -8.77 7.12
N SER A 156 7.48 -7.97 7.29
CA SER A 156 8.21 -7.31 6.22
C SER A 156 9.70 -7.47 6.45
N LYS A 157 10.48 -7.72 5.39
CA LYS A 157 11.94 -7.75 5.49
C LYS A 157 12.60 -7.00 4.35
N ILE A 158 13.73 -6.40 4.63
CA ILE A 158 14.56 -5.69 3.67
C ILE A 158 16.03 -6.15 3.78
N PRO A 159 16.71 -6.44 2.65
CA PRO A 159 16.18 -6.46 1.30
C PRO A 159 15.27 -7.67 1.03
N ALA A 160 14.40 -7.57 0.02
CA ALA A 160 13.68 -8.70 -0.50
C ALA A 160 14.63 -9.69 -1.20
N GLU A 161 14.39 -10.99 -1.02
CA GLU A 161 15.14 -12.05 -1.73
C GLU A 161 14.57 -12.29 -3.13
N ILE A 162 14.95 -11.45 -4.08
CA ILE A 162 14.49 -11.46 -5.47
C ILE A 162 15.68 -11.37 -6.43
N ASN A 163 15.48 -11.77 -7.69
CA ASN A 163 16.51 -11.63 -8.70
C ASN A 163 16.67 -10.17 -9.17
N GLU A 164 17.83 -9.86 -9.77
CA GLU A 164 18.17 -8.50 -10.20
C GLU A 164 17.19 -7.93 -11.22
N LYS A 165 16.64 -8.77 -12.10
CA LYS A 165 15.64 -8.34 -13.10
C LYS A 165 14.39 -7.79 -12.40
N ILE A 166 13.83 -8.52 -11.42
CA ILE A 166 12.66 -8.08 -10.67
C ILE A 166 13.00 -6.86 -9.82
N PHE A 167 14.20 -6.83 -9.22
CA PHE A 167 14.67 -5.70 -8.43
C PHE A 167 14.64 -4.40 -9.24
N ASN A 168 15.25 -4.40 -10.43
CA ASN A 168 15.29 -3.22 -11.29
C ASN A 168 13.89 -2.88 -11.83
N GLN A 169 13.16 -3.89 -12.34
CA GLN A 169 11.81 -3.68 -12.90
C GLN A 169 10.83 -3.10 -11.90
N SER A 170 10.84 -3.56 -10.65
CA SER A 170 9.94 -3.02 -9.61
C SER A 170 10.23 -1.56 -9.30
N LYS A 171 11.50 -1.17 -9.26
CA LYS A 171 11.91 0.23 -9.06
C LYS A 171 11.52 1.10 -10.25
N ASP A 172 11.81 0.67 -11.47
CA ASP A 172 11.50 1.41 -12.69
C ASP A 172 9.98 1.65 -12.82
N TRP A 173 9.17 0.63 -12.51
CA TRP A 173 7.72 0.75 -12.52
C TRP A 173 7.20 1.69 -11.44
N ALA A 174 7.75 1.63 -10.23
CA ALA A 174 7.38 2.57 -9.15
C ALA A 174 7.76 4.01 -9.50
N MET A 175 8.92 4.23 -10.15
CA MET A 175 9.33 5.55 -10.63
C MET A 175 8.37 6.08 -11.70
N LEU A 176 8.06 5.26 -12.72
CA LEU A 176 7.15 5.65 -13.80
C LEU A 176 5.75 5.99 -13.25
N ILE A 177 5.22 5.20 -12.33
CA ILE A 177 3.95 5.47 -11.65
C ILE A 177 3.99 6.81 -10.91
N ALA A 178 5.04 7.06 -10.12
CA ALA A 178 5.18 8.32 -9.37
C ALA A 178 5.34 9.54 -10.28
N GLU A 179 6.00 9.38 -11.43
CA GLU A 179 6.19 10.42 -12.44
C GLU A 179 4.87 10.79 -13.11
N GLU A 180 4.15 9.81 -13.65
CA GLU A 180 2.89 10.01 -14.35
C GLU A 180 1.78 10.58 -13.45
N LEU A 181 1.77 10.19 -12.17
CA LEU A 181 0.92 10.80 -11.15
C LEU A 181 1.34 12.24 -10.81
N LYS A 182 2.51 12.69 -11.25
CA LYS A 182 3.15 13.95 -10.79
C LYS A 182 3.10 14.04 -9.26
N TYR A 183 3.44 12.90 -8.64
CA TYR A 183 3.32 12.71 -7.20
C TYR A 183 4.29 13.61 -6.44
N VAL A 184 3.88 14.11 -5.29
CA VAL A 184 4.77 14.78 -4.32
C VAL A 184 4.49 14.18 -2.96
N GLY A 185 5.52 13.60 -2.35
CA GLY A 185 5.42 12.84 -1.11
C GLY A 185 5.90 11.40 -1.27
N THR A 186 5.60 10.57 -0.30
CA THR A 186 5.90 9.13 -0.29
C THR A 186 4.68 8.33 -0.73
N LEU A 187 4.88 7.40 -1.66
CA LEU A 187 3.89 6.39 -2.03
C LEU A 187 4.50 4.98 -1.92
N CYS A 188 3.63 4.00 -1.85
CA CYS A 188 4.00 2.58 -1.93
C CYS A 188 3.37 1.97 -3.16
N VAL A 189 4.13 1.17 -3.88
CA VAL A 189 3.61 0.27 -4.91
C VAL A 189 3.79 -1.16 -4.44
N GLU A 190 2.69 -1.90 -4.33
CA GLU A 190 2.70 -3.32 -4.00
C GLU A 190 2.70 -4.18 -5.25
N PHE A 191 3.49 -5.26 -5.20
CA PHE A 191 3.67 -6.15 -6.34
C PHE A 191 3.49 -7.59 -5.94
N PHE A 192 2.91 -8.36 -6.86
CA PHE A 192 2.94 -9.81 -6.86
C PHE A 192 4.04 -10.33 -7.78
N ILE A 193 4.74 -11.36 -7.34
CA ILE A 193 5.68 -12.14 -8.15
C ILE A 193 5.08 -13.54 -8.27
N ASP A 194 4.80 -13.99 -9.49
CA ASP A 194 4.29 -15.33 -9.73
C ASP A 194 5.40 -16.40 -9.72
N ARG A 195 5.02 -17.67 -9.83
CA ARG A 195 5.97 -18.81 -9.84
C ARG A 195 6.90 -18.84 -11.05
N ASN A 196 6.62 -18.04 -12.08
CA ASN A 196 7.44 -17.89 -13.29
C ASN A 196 8.30 -16.62 -13.25
N ASP A 197 8.39 -15.96 -12.08
CA ASP A 197 9.11 -14.70 -11.91
C ASP A 197 8.55 -13.54 -12.75
N ASN A 198 7.25 -13.56 -13.07
CA ASN A 198 6.59 -12.40 -13.62
C ASN A 198 6.16 -11.45 -12.50
N LEU A 199 6.37 -10.15 -12.75
CA LEU A 199 5.99 -9.07 -11.85
C LEU A 199 4.64 -8.48 -12.27
N TYR A 200 3.77 -8.18 -11.28
CA TYR A 200 2.46 -7.54 -11.46
C TYR A 200 2.27 -6.48 -10.40
N VAL A 201 1.81 -5.29 -10.75
CA VAL A 201 1.32 -4.33 -9.78
C VAL A 201 0.02 -4.87 -9.17
N ASN A 202 -0.01 -4.97 -7.86
CA ASN A 202 -1.21 -5.31 -7.09
C ASN A 202 -2.05 -4.05 -6.82
N GLU A 203 -1.48 -3.12 -6.05
CA GLU A 203 -2.13 -1.86 -5.70
C GLU A 203 -1.11 -0.75 -5.42
N ILE A 204 -1.58 0.50 -5.41
CA ILE A 204 -0.80 1.69 -5.10
C ILE A 204 -1.39 2.32 -3.83
N ALA A 205 -0.57 2.53 -2.81
CA ALA A 205 -0.97 3.31 -1.64
C ALA A 205 -0.40 4.73 -1.76
N PRO A 206 -1.23 5.77 -1.96
CA PRO A 206 -0.77 7.15 -2.17
C PRO A 206 -0.43 7.83 -0.83
N ARG A 207 0.38 7.18 -0.02
CA ARG A 207 0.76 7.57 1.35
C ARG A 207 1.94 6.73 1.84
N VAL A 208 2.45 7.08 3.02
CA VAL A 208 3.33 6.16 3.78
C VAL A 208 2.63 4.81 4.01
N HIS A 209 3.41 3.72 4.04
CA HIS A 209 2.86 2.37 4.06
C HIS A 209 3.40 1.53 5.22
N ASN A 210 2.59 0.60 5.70
CA ASN A 210 2.94 -0.25 6.84
C ASN A 210 4.21 -1.09 6.57
N SER A 211 4.39 -1.62 5.37
CA SER A 211 5.61 -2.36 5.02
C SER A 211 6.89 -1.51 5.14
N GLY A 212 6.77 -0.18 4.96
CA GLY A 212 7.88 0.76 5.07
C GLY A 212 8.21 1.21 6.49
N HIS A 213 7.50 0.75 7.54
CA HIS A 213 7.80 1.18 8.92
C HIS A 213 9.20 0.75 9.39
N LEU A 214 9.71 -0.38 8.87
CA LEU A 214 11.10 -0.81 9.15
C LEU A 214 12.14 0.24 8.72
N THR A 215 11.80 1.18 7.82
CA THR A 215 12.72 2.26 7.41
C THR A 215 13.10 3.20 8.55
N ILE A 216 12.30 3.26 9.63
CA ILE A 216 12.58 4.06 10.83
C ILE A 216 13.95 3.70 11.43
N ASN A 217 14.29 2.40 11.42
CA ASN A 217 15.50 1.89 12.05
C ASN A 217 16.56 1.42 11.03
N ALA A 218 16.11 0.96 9.84
CA ALA A 218 16.99 0.38 8.83
C ALA A 218 17.70 1.41 7.94
N PHE A 219 17.27 2.68 7.94
CA PHE A 219 17.80 3.75 7.10
C PHE A 219 18.08 5.02 7.92
N ASN A 220 18.94 5.88 7.37
CA ASN A 220 19.25 7.20 7.94
C ASN A 220 18.06 8.18 7.87
N VAL A 221 17.13 7.97 6.94
CA VAL A 221 15.91 8.75 6.76
C VAL A 221 14.75 7.78 6.58
N SER A 222 13.71 7.91 7.39
CA SER A 222 12.52 7.07 7.31
C SER A 222 11.57 7.52 6.19
N GLN A 223 10.65 6.64 5.77
CA GLN A 223 9.59 7.01 4.84
C GLN A 223 8.75 8.21 5.32
N PHE A 224 8.57 8.34 6.62
CA PHE A 224 7.80 9.44 7.22
C PHE A 224 8.53 10.76 7.08
N GLU A 225 9.82 10.79 7.41
CA GLU A 225 10.66 11.96 7.26
C GLU A 225 10.77 12.38 5.80
N ASN A 226 11.00 11.44 4.89
CA ASN A 226 11.03 11.71 3.46
C ASN A 226 9.69 12.28 2.96
N HIS A 227 8.56 11.74 3.44
CA HIS A 227 7.25 12.28 3.11
C HIS A 227 7.12 13.75 3.53
N VAL A 228 7.43 14.06 4.79
CA VAL A 228 7.39 15.43 5.31
C VAL A 228 8.34 16.36 4.54
N ARG A 229 9.57 15.91 4.29
CA ARG A 229 10.53 16.69 3.49
C ARG A 229 9.98 17.01 2.10
N ALA A 230 9.40 16.03 1.41
CA ALA A 230 8.88 16.21 0.06
C ALA A 230 7.67 17.16 0.03
N VAL A 231 6.70 17.00 0.94
CA VAL A 231 5.48 17.81 0.93
C VAL A 231 5.72 19.23 1.45
N CYS A 232 6.69 19.41 2.36
CA CYS A 232 7.07 20.73 2.89
C CYS A 232 8.15 21.43 2.06
N GLY A 233 8.62 20.82 0.95
CA GLY A 233 9.67 21.42 0.11
C GLY A 233 11.04 21.53 0.80
N LEU A 234 11.32 20.68 1.79
CA LEU A 234 12.60 20.63 2.48
C LEU A 234 13.64 19.92 1.62
N GLU A 235 14.91 20.15 1.95
CA GLU A 235 16.03 19.53 1.24
C GLU A 235 15.98 18.00 1.33
N GLN A 236 16.22 17.36 0.18
CA GLN A 236 16.38 15.92 0.07
C GLN A 236 17.66 15.46 0.78
N ILE A 237 17.55 14.41 1.57
CA ILE A 237 18.69 13.72 2.17
C ILE A 237 18.87 12.38 1.44
N PRO A 238 20.03 12.11 0.83
CA PRO A 238 20.28 10.83 0.17
C PRO A 238 20.09 9.65 1.12
N LEU A 239 19.37 8.63 0.67
CA LEU A 239 19.13 7.42 1.44
C LEU A 239 20.43 6.64 1.67
N LYS A 240 20.61 6.21 2.91
CA LYS A 240 21.69 5.35 3.35
C LYS A 240 21.11 4.21 4.18
N LYS A 241 21.23 2.98 3.69
CA LYS A 241 20.87 1.82 4.50
C LYS A 241 21.86 1.67 5.65
N ILE A 242 21.34 1.54 6.87
CA ILE A 242 22.11 1.30 8.09
C ILE A 242 22.31 -0.20 8.28
N SER A 243 21.21 -0.98 8.10
CA SER A 243 21.23 -2.43 8.26
C SER A 243 20.11 -3.08 7.45
N ASN A 244 20.21 -4.36 7.23
CA ASN A 244 19.06 -5.17 6.88
C ASN A 244 18.10 -5.22 8.08
N ALA A 245 16.82 -5.47 7.84
CA ALA A 245 15.84 -5.49 8.90
C ALA A 245 14.69 -6.45 8.63
N LYS A 246 14.11 -6.94 9.70
CA LYS A 246 12.82 -7.65 9.71
C LYS A 246 11.87 -6.90 10.63
N MET A 247 10.64 -6.73 10.19
CA MET A 247 9.57 -6.14 10.99
C MET A 247 8.43 -7.14 11.15
N MET A 248 7.86 -7.18 12.33
CA MET A 248 6.65 -7.93 12.64
C MET A 248 5.58 -6.95 13.14
N ASN A 249 4.40 -6.96 12.51
CA ASN A 249 3.22 -6.27 13.02
C ASN A 249 2.64 -7.03 14.23
N LEU A 250 2.30 -6.28 15.26
CA LEU A 250 1.66 -6.79 16.47
C LEU A 250 0.15 -6.59 16.34
N LEU A 251 -0.56 -7.71 16.20
CA LEU A 251 -2.01 -7.72 15.98
C LEU A 251 -2.75 -8.00 17.28
N GLY A 252 -3.80 -7.24 17.53
CA GLY A 252 -4.69 -7.45 18.66
C GLY A 252 -3.95 -7.49 20.00
N ASP A 253 -4.19 -8.54 20.78
CA ASP A 253 -3.65 -8.75 22.13
C ASP A 253 -2.13 -9.01 22.20
N GLN A 254 -1.49 -9.33 21.07
CA GLN A 254 -0.03 -9.47 21.01
C GLN A 254 0.71 -8.25 21.55
N ILE A 255 0.13 -7.04 21.42
CA ILE A 255 0.70 -5.81 21.95
C ILE A 255 0.93 -5.85 23.46
N THR A 256 0.05 -6.54 24.19
CA THR A 256 0.12 -6.62 25.65
C THR A 256 1.41 -7.27 26.14
N HIS A 257 1.87 -8.32 25.47
CA HIS A 257 3.15 -8.93 25.76
C HIS A 257 4.29 -7.92 25.63
N TYR A 258 4.36 -7.22 24.50
CA TYR A 258 5.46 -6.27 24.19
C TYR A 258 5.44 -5.02 25.08
N ARG A 259 4.26 -4.55 25.52
CA ARG A 259 4.14 -3.46 26.48
C ARG A 259 4.73 -3.81 27.86
N ASN A 260 4.79 -5.09 28.20
CA ASN A 260 5.32 -5.59 29.49
C ASN A 260 6.80 -5.99 29.42
N VAL A 261 7.43 -5.94 28.24
CA VAL A 261 8.87 -6.22 28.08
C VAL A 261 9.67 -5.08 28.71
N GLN A 262 10.47 -5.37 29.73
CA GLN A 262 11.27 -4.37 30.43
C GLN A 262 12.49 -3.90 29.63
N LYS A 263 13.07 -4.78 28.80
CA LYS A 263 14.25 -4.49 27.98
C LYS A 263 14.21 -5.31 26.70
N PHE A 264 14.37 -4.65 25.58
CA PHE A 264 14.59 -5.26 24.26
C PHE A 264 16.10 -5.46 24.03
N ASN A 265 16.45 -6.32 23.07
CA ASN A 265 17.82 -6.44 22.60
C ASN A 265 18.25 -5.14 21.88
N ASP A 266 19.56 -4.90 21.82
CA ASP A 266 20.10 -3.64 21.25
C ASP A 266 19.74 -3.44 19.76
N ASN A 267 19.40 -4.52 19.05
CA ASN A 267 18.97 -4.52 17.65
C ASN A 267 17.45 -4.63 17.46
N GLU A 268 16.65 -4.60 18.52
CA GLU A 268 15.20 -4.69 18.51
C GLU A 268 14.56 -3.35 18.89
N PHE A 269 13.63 -2.89 18.08
CA PHE A 269 12.94 -1.61 18.23
C PHE A 269 11.43 -1.82 18.24
N PHE A 270 10.83 -1.64 19.39
CA PHE A 270 9.39 -1.74 19.59
C PHE A 270 8.73 -0.38 19.38
N PHE A 271 7.65 -0.37 18.59
CA PHE A 271 6.84 0.82 18.33
C PHE A 271 5.38 0.55 18.65
N ASP A 272 4.87 1.16 19.73
CA ASP A 272 3.47 1.10 20.11
C ASP A 272 2.68 2.21 19.42
N TYR A 273 1.58 1.86 18.74
CA TYR A 273 0.71 2.87 18.11
C TYR A 273 -0.24 3.55 19.11
N LEU A 274 -0.13 3.26 20.40
CA LEU A 274 -0.88 3.85 21.50
C LEU A 274 -2.41 3.76 21.33
N LYS A 275 -2.88 2.81 20.55
CA LYS A 275 -4.32 2.57 20.35
C LYS A 275 -4.93 2.03 21.63
N LYS A 276 -6.00 2.67 22.13
CA LYS A 276 -6.67 2.29 23.38
C LYS A 276 -7.44 0.98 23.25
N ASP A 277 -8.19 0.82 22.15
CA ASP A 277 -9.03 -0.36 21.93
C ASP A 277 -8.23 -1.46 21.28
N ILE A 278 -7.98 -2.53 22.00
CA ILE A 278 -7.41 -3.76 21.48
C ILE A 278 -8.52 -4.54 20.77
N LYS A 279 -8.41 -4.69 19.45
CA LYS A 279 -9.35 -5.47 18.63
C LYS A 279 -8.59 -6.56 17.90
N GLU A 280 -9.19 -7.74 17.80
CA GLU A 280 -8.65 -8.83 16.98
C GLU A 280 -8.26 -8.32 15.59
N LYS A 281 -7.13 -8.77 15.07
CA LYS A 281 -6.59 -8.40 13.75
C LYS A 281 -6.24 -6.92 13.54
N ARG A 282 -6.44 -6.04 14.54
CA ARG A 282 -6.03 -4.64 14.45
C ARG A 282 -4.52 -4.52 14.68
N LYS A 283 -3.82 -3.84 13.78
CA LYS A 283 -2.40 -3.48 13.94
C LYS A 283 -2.26 -2.51 15.11
N MET A 284 -1.63 -2.95 16.20
CA MET A 284 -1.50 -2.20 17.46
C MET A 284 -0.10 -1.61 17.65
N GLY A 285 0.89 -2.14 16.96
CA GLY A 285 2.27 -1.73 17.00
C GLY A 285 3.08 -2.59 16.04
N HIS A 286 4.39 -2.42 16.06
CA HIS A 286 5.33 -3.30 15.39
C HIS A 286 6.63 -3.44 16.18
N ILE A 287 7.37 -4.49 15.89
CA ILE A 287 8.76 -4.65 16.31
C ILE A 287 9.64 -4.78 15.08
N THR A 288 10.72 -4.01 15.03
CA THR A 288 11.75 -4.09 14.00
C THR A 288 13.02 -4.66 14.59
N THR A 289 13.59 -5.67 13.95
CA THR A 289 14.88 -6.26 14.32
C THR A 289 15.87 -5.98 13.20
N LEU A 290 17.00 -5.34 13.52
CA LEU A 290 18.14 -5.18 12.61
C LEU A 290 18.92 -6.50 12.54
N VAL A 291 19.34 -6.91 11.32
CA VAL A 291 19.99 -8.20 11.05
C VAL A 291 21.23 -8.06 10.18
#